data_157bb551e70fbebec9fc45c1f60bfa30
#
_entry.id   157bb551e70fbebec9fc45c1f60bfa30
#
_cell.length_a   1.000
_cell.length_b   1.000
_cell.length_c   1.000
_cell.angle_alpha   90.00
_cell.angle_beta   90.00
_cell.angle_gamma   90.00
#
_symmetry.space_group_name_H-M   'P 1'
#
loop_
_entity.id
_entity.type
_entity.pdbx_description
1 polymer ?
#
loop_
_entity_poly.entity_id
_entity_poly.type
_entity_poly.pdbx_seq_one_letter_code
_entity_poly.pdbx_strand_id
1 'polypeptide(L)'
;NIPSVLFWHFTDQFYHTDNDRIDKVSKTTLKNVGTTALIAAYTLLNADKKVAKSILLNLKTAAVSRLNEEFKQSKIAINNGDSLSTQIEIITAWKDWYQKSFTTTSGLFSDEKVINNDIEESQKLIDSISSVIIKELQKKN
;
A
#
# COMPACT_ATOMS: atom_id res chain seq x y z
N ASN A 1 11.73 -12.10 2.91
CA ASN A 1 10.56 -11.74 2.10
C ASN A 1 11.05 -11.08 0.81
N ILE A 2 10.51 -11.53 -0.33
CA ILE A 2 10.80 -10.94 -1.64
C ILE A 2 9.59 -10.10 -2.02
N PRO A 3 9.73 -8.76 -2.19
CA PRO A 3 8.65 -7.93 -2.70
C PRO A 3 8.23 -8.43 -4.09
N SER A 4 6.93 -8.67 -4.28
CA SER A 4 6.42 -9.17 -5.55
C SER A 4 5.08 -8.54 -5.89
N VAL A 5 4.80 -8.45 -7.19
CA VAL A 5 3.51 -7.99 -7.72
C VAL A 5 2.99 -9.09 -8.64
N LEU A 6 1.75 -9.49 -8.42
CA LEU A 6 1.04 -10.41 -9.29
C LEU A 6 0.10 -9.61 -10.21
N PHE A 7 0.28 -9.75 -11.52
CA PHE A 7 -0.70 -9.29 -12.50
C PHE A 7 -1.71 -10.41 -12.73
N TRP A 8 -2.96 -10.17 -12.35
CA TRP A 8 -4.02 -11.16 -12.42
C TRP A 8 -5.23 -10.64 -13.18
N HIS A 9 -5.89 -11.51 -13.95
CA HIS A 9 -7.11 -11.19 -14.70
C HIS A 9 -8.25 -12.12 -14.27
N PHE A 10 -9.15 -11.63 -13.40
CA PHE A 10 -10.21 -12.44 -12.77
C PHE A 10 -11.33 -12.89 -13.74
N THR A 11 -11.44 -12.30 -14.91
CA THR A 11 -12.45 -12.65 -15.92
C THR A 11 -11.95 -13.65 -16.95
N ASP A 12 -10.79 -14.25 -16.72
CA ASP A 12 -10.25 -15.30 -17.59
C ASP A 12 -11.04 -16.59 -17.43
N GLN A 13 -11.86 -16.91 -18.45
CA GLN A 13 -12.70 -18.10 -18.48
C GLN A 13 -11.94 -19.35 -18.95
N PHE A 14 -10.73 -19.19 -19.44
CA PHE A 14 -9.92 -20.28 -20.02
C PHE A 14 -8.84 -20.78 -19.07
N TYR A 15 -8.53 -20.02 -18.01
CA TYR A 15 -7.53 -20.35 -17.01
C TYR A 15 -7.73 -21.77 -16.44
N HIS A 16 -6.68 -22.56 -16.45
CA HIS A 16 -6.67 -23.97 -16.02
C HIS A 16 -7.59 -24.90 -16.84
N THR A 17 -7.88 -24.57 -18.10
CA THR A 17 -8.63 -25.44 -19.01
C THR A 17 -7.82 -25.81 -20.25
N ASP A 18 -8.23 -26.86 -21.00
CA ASP A 18 -7.62 -27.23 -22.28
C ASP A 18 -7.77 -26.16 -23.36
N ASN A 19 -8.63 -25.17 -23.14
CA ASN A 19 -8.87 -24.04 -24.02
C ASN A 19 -8.00 -22.82 -23.68
N ASP A 20 -7.13 -22.89 -22.67
CA ASP A 20 -6.14 -21.86 -22.37
C ASP A 20 -5.00 -21.89 -23.40
N ARG A 21 -5.29 -21.28 -24.55
CA ARG A 21 -4.43 -21.31 -25.76
C ARG A 21 -4.08 -19.89 -26.19
N ILE A 22 -3.06 -19.77 -27.01
CA ILE A 22 -2.54 -18.48 -27.49
C ILE A 22 -3.60 -17.62 -28.21
N ASP A 23 -4.58 -18.23 -28.87
CA ASP A 23 -5.69 -17.52 -29.53
C ASP A 23 -6.67 -16.86 -28.56
N LYS A 24 -6.62 -17.22 -27.25
CA LYS A 24 -7.41 -16.62 -26.17
C LYS A 24 -6.70 -15.47 -25.48
N VAL A 25 -5.41 -15.27 -25.73
CA VAL A 25 -4.63 -14.19 -25.14
C VAL A 25 -4.99 -12.85 -25.79
N SER A 26 -5.45 -11.91 -24.95
CA SER A 26 -5.68 -10.53 -25.41
C SER A 26 -4.35 -9.80 -25.64
N LYS A 27 -4.08 -9.45 -26.90
CA LYS A 27 -2.89 -8.67 -27.29
C LYS A 27 -2.83 -7.32 -26.55
N THR A 28 -3.99 -6.68 -26.37
CA THR A 28 -4.08 -5.39 -25.67
C THR A 28 -3.77 -5.54 -24.18
N THR A 29 -4.33 -6.55 -23.52
CA THR A 29 -4.04 -6.82 -22.10
C THR A 29 -2.57 -7.16 -21.91
N LEU A 30 -2.01 -8.04 -22.73
CA LEU A 30 -0.60 -8.42 -22.66
C LEU A 30 0.33 -7.20 -22.85
N LYS A 31 0.04 -6.35 -23.84
CA LYS A 31 0.78 -5.11 -24.06
C LYS A 31 0.69 -4.19 -22.84
N ASN A 32 -0.50 -3.99 -22.28
CA ASN A 32 -0.68 -3.09 -21.13
C ASN A 32 0.05 -3.60 -19.89
N VAL A 33 -0.04 -4.89 -19.59
CA VAL A 33 0.68 -5.53 -18.48
C VAL A 33 2.19 -5.41 -18.67
N GLY A 34 2.70 -5.78 -19.84
CA GLY A 34 4.13 -5.69 -20.16
C GLY A 34 4.65 -4.24 -20.08
N THR A 35 3.90 -3.29 -20.62
CA THR A 35 4.24 -1.86 -20.54
C THR A 35 4.26 -1.37 -19.08
N THR A 36 3.26 -1.72 -18.28
CA THR A 36 3.19 -1.35 -16.86
C THR A 36 4.36 -1.94 -16.07
N ALA A 37 4.66 -3.22 -16.27
CA ALA A 37 5.79 -3.87 -15.63
C ALA A 37 7.13 -3.22 -16.01
N LEU A 38 7.32 -2.90 -17.30
CA LEU A 38 8.54 -2.25 -17.78
C LEU A 38 8.69 -0.84 -17.20
N ILE A 39 7.62 -0.03 -17.19
CA ILE A 39 7.64 1.32 -16.61
C ILE A 39 7.97 1.26 -15.13
N ALA A 40 7.33 0.36 -14.37
CA ALA A 40 7.61 0.20 -12.94
C ALA A 40 9.08 -0.19 -12.69
N ALA A 41 9.58 -1.21 -13.39
CA ALA A 41 10.97 -1.64 -13.26
C ALA A 41 11.96 -0.52 -13.64
N TYR A 42 11.73 0.15 -14.77
CA TYR A 42 12.58 1.25 -15.22
C TYR A 42 12.59 2.42 -14.20
N THR A 43 11.42 2.79 -13.68
CA THR A 43 11.30 3.86 -12.66
C THR A 43 12.08 3.52 -11.40
N LEU A 44 11.96 2.28 -10.90
CA LEU A 44 12.65 1.86 -9.68
C LEU A 44 14.16 1.75 -9.88
N LEU A 45 14.63 1.19 -11.02
CA LEU A 45 16.04 1.04 -11.32
C LEU A 45 16.77 2.37 -11.56
N ASN A 46 16.05 3.39 -12.02
CA ASN A 46 16.59 4.71 -12.30
C ASN A 46 16.09 5.79 -11.32
N ALA A 47 15.64 5.37 -10.13
CA ALA A 47 15.11 6.29 -9.15
C ALA A 47 16.19 7.27 -8.69
N ASP A 48 15.91 8.55 -8.84
CA ASP A 48 16.64 9.65 -8.25
C ASP A 48 15.94 10.16 -6.97
N LYS A 49 16.52 11.16 -6.33
CA LYS A 49 15.93 11.83 -5.16
C LYS A 49 14.49 12.28 -5.41
N LYS A 50 14.17 12.82 -6.58
CA LYS A 50 12.83 13.34 -6.91
C LYS A 50 11.83 12.20 -7.00
N VAL A 51 12.20 11.11 -7.64
CA VAL A 51 11.37 9.90 -7.74
C VAL A 51 11.16 9.28 -6.36
N ALA A 52 12.21 9.13 -5.55
CA ALA A 52 12.10 8.58 -4.20
C ALA A 52 11.17 9.41 -3.31
N LYS A 53 11.29 10.75 -3.33
CA LYS A 53 10.37 11.65 -2.61
C LYS A 53 8.94 11.59 -3.13
N SER A 54 8.75 11.44 -4.43
CA SER A 54 7.41 11.28 -5.01
C SER A 54 6.75 9.96 -4.58
N ILE A 55 7.51 8.88 -4.55
CA ILE A 55 7.02 7.58 -4.06
C ILE A 55 6.66 7.67 -2.58
N LEU A 56 7.51 8.27 -1.74
CA LEU A 56 7.23 8.49 -0.32
C LEU A 56 5.96 9.32 -0.11
N LEU A 57 5.78 10.40 -0.88
CA LEU A 57 4.57 11.23 -0.83
C LEU A 57 3.31 10.43 -1.19
N ASN A 58 3.39 9.60 -2.23
CA ASN A 58 2.28 8.74 -2.63
C ASN A 58 1.95 7.70 -1.54
N LEU A 59 2.96 7.07 -0.94
CA LEU A 59 2.80 6.16 0.19
C LEU A 59 2.16 6.86 1.39
N LYS A 60 2.61 8.07 1.72
CA LYS A 60 2.03 8.89 2.81
C LYS A 60 0.56 9.21 2.56
N THR A 61 0.21 9.61 1.35
CA THR A 61 -1.18 9.88 0.95
C THR A 61 -2.04 8.62 1.05
N ALA A 62 -1.54 7.50 0.56
CA ALA A 62 -2.22 6.21 0.65
C ALA A 62 -2.41 5.75 2.10
N ALA A 63 -1.40 5.95 2.96
CA ALA A 63 -1.47 5.63 4.39
C ALA A 63 -2.57 6.41 5.12
N VAL A 64 -2.62 7.73 4.89
CA VAL A 64 -3.66 8.59 5.47
C VAL A 64 -5.05 8.18 4.99
N SER A 65 -5.21 7.94 3.70
CA SER A 65 -6.47 7.48 3.11
C SER A 65 -6.90 6.14 3.70
N ARG A 66 -5.97 5.17 3.81
CA ARG A 66 -6.25 3.85 4.39
C ARG A 66 -6.68 3.95 5.84
N LEU A 67 -5.95 4.66 6.70
CA LEU A 67 -6.31 4.79 8.11
C LEU A 67 -7.67 5.47 8.31
N ASN A 68 -8.01 6.46 7.48
CA ASN A 68 -9.33 7.09 7.52
C ASN A 68 -10.45 6.13 7.08
N GLU A 69 -10.21 5.30 6.08
CA GLU A 69 -11.17 4.28 5.66
C GLU A 69 -11.34 3.20 6.73
N GLU A 70 -10.26 2.69 7.29
CA GLU A 70 -10.31 1.71 8.38
C GLU A 70 -11.03 2.27 9.61
N PHE A 71 -10.86 3.55 9.92
CA PHE A 71 -11.62 4.20 10.99
C PHE A 71 -13.13 4.16 10.76
N LYS A 72 -13.56 4.42 9.52
CA LYS A 72 -15.00 4.32 9.17
C LYS A 72 -15.50 2.88 9.29
N GLN A 73 -14.76 1.93 8.74
CA GLN A 73 -15.09 0.50 8.80
C GLN A 73 -15.12 0.00 10.25
N SER A 74 -14.14 0.37 11.07
CA SER A 74 -14.09 0.02 12.49
C SER A 74 -15.31 0.54 13.27
N LYS A 75 -15.79 1.77 12.99
CA LYS A 75 -17.00 2.28 13.62
C LYS A 75 -18.24 1.47 13.24
N ILE A 76 -18.35 1.06 11.98
CA ILE A 76 -19.45 0.21 11.51
C ILE A 76 -19.37 -1.17 12.17
N ALA A 77 -18.18 -1.77 12.21
CA ALA A 77 -17.95 -3.08 12.79
C ALA A 77 -18.30 -3.12 14.29
N ILE A 78 -17.84 -2.12 15.06
CA ILE A 78 -18.17 -2.01 16.48
C ILE A 78 -19.69 -1.82 16.70
N ASN A 79 -20.35 -1.00 15.88
CA ASN A 79 -21.81 -0.83 15.97
C ASN A 79 -22.57 -2.13 15.66
N ASN A 80 -21.95 -3.04 14.88
CA ASN A 80 -22.51 -4.35 14.55
C ASN A 80 -22.13 -5.45 15.58
N GLY A 81 -21.41 -5.09 16.65
CA GLY A 81 -21.06 -6.00 17.74
C GLY A 81 -19.65 -6.57 17.69
N ASP A 82 -18.81 -6.11 16.76
CA ASP A 82 -17.40 -6.53 16.70
C ASP A 82 -16.59 -5.97 17.90
N SER A 83 -15.56 -6.71 18.27
CA SER A 83 -14.68 -6.34 19.38
C SER A 83 -13.88 -5.07 19.09
N LEU A 84 -13.88 -4.11 20.01
CA LEU A 84 -13.03 -2.93 19.97
C LEU A 84 -11.53 -3.31 19.87
N SER A 85 -11.08 -4.34 20.59
CA SER A 85 -9.69 -4.77 20.55
C SER A 85 -9.26 -5.21 19.15
N THR A 86 -10.11 -5.98 18.46
CA THR A 86 -9.85 -6.39 17.06
C THR A 86 -9.72 -5.20 16.12
N GLN A 87 -10.58 -4.18 16.28
CA GLN A 87 -10.51 -2.98 15.45
C GLN A 87 -9.24 -2.15 15.73
N ILE A 88 -8.80 -2.07 16.98
CA ILE A 88 -7.52 -1.43 17.34
C ILE A 88 -6.33 -2.20 16.73
N GLU A 89 -6.35 -3.52 16.75
CA GLU A 89 -5.32 -4.34 16.12
C GLU A 89 -5.24 -4.11 14.60
N ILE A 90 -6.38 -3.97 13.92
CA ILE A 90 -6.43 -3.67 12.47
C ILE A 90 -5.78 -2.30 12.19
N ILE A 91 -6.16 -1.25 12.93
CA ILE A 91 -5.57 0.09 12.77
C ILE A 91 -4.05 0.04 13.02
N THR A 92 -3.62 -0.67 14.06
CA THR A 92 -2.20 -0.83 14.41
C THR A 92 -1.44 -1.57 13.32
N ALA A 93 -2.00 -2.65 12.78
CA ALA A 93 -1.39 -3.42 11.70
C ALA A 93 -1.17 -2.57 10.44
N TRP A 94 -2.16 -1.75 10.05
CA TRP A 94 -2.01 -0.83 8.92
C TRP A 94 -0.96 0.26 9.17
N LYS A 95 -0.95 0.85 10.37
CA LYS A 95 0.08 1.81 10.79
C LYS A 95 1.48 1.19 10.63
N ASP A 96 1.70 0.01 11.22
CA ASP A 96 3.00 -0.67 11.23
C ASP A 96 3.44 -1.06 9.79
N TRP A 97 2.48 -1.47 8.96
CA TRP A 97 2.76 -1.79 7.56
C TRP A 97 3.26 -0.57 6.79
N TYR A 98 2.58 0.59 6.95
CA TYR A 98 2.99 1.81 6.26
C TYR A 98 4.30 2.37 6.81
N GLN A 99 4.55 2.29 8.12
CA GLN A 99 5.82 2.70 8.71
C GLN A 99 7.01 1.90 8.11
N LYS A 100 6.85 0.58 7.98
CA LYS A 100 7.83 -0.27 7.31
C LYS A 100 7.97 0.07 5.83
N SER A 101 6.85 0.35 5.15
CA SER A 101 6.87 0.73 3.73
C SER A 101 7.61 2.05 3.50
N PHE A 102 7.47 3.04 4.37
CA PHE A 102 8.24 4.30 4.27
C PHE A 102 9.74 4.05 4.32
N THR A 103 10.22 3.19 5.22
CA THR A 103 11.66 2.90 5.31
C THR A 103 12.23 2.28 4.05
N THR A 104 11.42 1.53 3.27
CA THR A 104 11.92 0.92 2.03
C THR A 104 12.25 1.95 0.94
N THR A 105 11.74 3.18 1.05
CA THR A 105 12.03 4.24 0.08
C THR A 105 13.47 4.75 0.16
N SER A 106 14.16 4.55 1.29
CA SER A 106 15.58 4.90 1.41
C SER A 106 16.48 4.07 0.48
N GLY A 107 16.10 2.82 0.21
CA GLY A 107 16.83 1.94 -0.69
C GLY A 107 16.69 2.27 -2.20
N LEU A 108 15.81 3.23 -2.56
CA LEU A 108 15.62 3.65 -3.96
C LEU A 108 16.69 4.67 -4.43
N PHE A 109 17.55 5.13 -3.53
CA PHE A 109 18.47 6.21 -3.83
C PHE A 109 19.77 6.05 -3.05
N SER A 110 20.92 6.29 -3.70
CA SER A 110 22.25 6.01 -3.12
C SER A 110 22.62 6.90 -1.92
N ASP A 111 22.02 8.09 -1.78
CA ASP A 111 22.22 8.97 -0.63
C ASP A 111 21.01 8.89 0.32
N GLU A 112 21.00 7.87 1.15
CA GLU A 112 19.89 7.58 2.11
C GLU A 112 19.60 8.74 3.06
N LYS A 113 20.61 9.53 3.45
CA LYS A 113 20.46 10.63 4.42
C LYS A 113 19.50 11.72 3.95
N VAL A 114 19.39 11.90 2.64
CA VAL A 114 18.58 12.97 2.04
C VAL A 114 17.08 12.77 2.22
N ILE A 115 16.63 11.55 2.40
CA ILE A 115 15.20 11.19 2.51
C ILE A 115 14.80 10.79 3.93
N ASN A 116 15.77 10.51 4.81
CA ASN A 116 15.48 10.02 6.16
C ASN A 116 14.61 10.97 6.99
N ASN A 117 14.85 12.28 6.91
CA ASN A 117 13.99 13.26 7.59
C ASN A 117 12.54 13.20 7.09
N ASP A 118 12.33 13.10 5.78
CA ASP A 118 11.00 12.99 5.17
C ASP A 118 10.30 11.68 5.60
N ILE A 119 11.06 10.59 5.77
CA ILE A 119 10.58 9.31 6.28
C ILE A 119 10.14 9.46 7.74
N GLU A 120 10.98 10.01 8.60
CA GLU A 120 10.67 10.22 10.02
C GLU A 120 9.44 11.11 10.21
N GLU A 121 9.31 12.19 9.45
CA GLU A 121 8.13 13.06 9.47
C GLU A 121 6.86 12.29 9.05
N SER A 122 6.97 11.44 8.03
CA SER A 122 5.86 10.60 7.57
C SER A 122 5.45 9.58 8.62
N GLN A 123 6.40 8.96 9.31
CA GLN A 123 6.15 8.02 10.41
C GLN A 123 5.46 8.72 11.58
N LYS A 124 5.96 9.89 12.02
CA LYS A 124 5.33 10.69 13.09
C LYS A 124 3.90 11.10 12.76
N LEU A 125 3.64 11.47 11.51
CA LEU A 125 2.29 11.81 11.05
C LEU A 125 1.34 10.61 11.21
N ILE A 126 1.74 9.43 10.73
CA ILE A 126 0.91 8.22 10.80
C ILE A 126 0.71 7.74 12.24
N ASP A 127 1.72 7.87 13.11
CA ASP A 127 1.57 7.62 14.55
C ASP A 127 0.55 8.55 15.18
N SER A 128 0.59 9.83 14.86
CA SER A 128 -0.36 10.81 15.37
C SER A 128 -1.79 10.49 14.93
N ILE A 129 -1.99 10.21 13.63
CA ILE A 129 -3.31 9.88 13.07
C ILE A 129 -3.87 8.60 13.70
N SER A 130 -3.08 7.53 13.76
CA SER A 130 -3.53 6.26 14.35
C SER A 130 -3.88 6.41 15.82
N SER A 131 -3.09 7.19 16.57
CA SER A 131 -3.36 7.49 18.01
C SER A 131 -4.67 8.24 18.20
N VAL A 132 -4.97 9.21 17.33
CA VAL A 132 -6.26 9.93 17.34
C VAL A 132 -7.41 8.98 17.04
N ILE A 133 -7.28 8.15 16.00
CA ILE A 133 -8.31 7.17 15.61
C ILE A 133 -8.61 6.21 16.76
N ILE A 134 -7.58 5.64 17.38
CA ILE A 134 -7.73 4.69 18.50
C ILE A 134 -8.45 5.36 19.68
N LYS A 135 -8.05 6.58 20.05
CA LYS A 135 -8.72 7.34 21.12
C LYS A 135 -10.19 7.61 20.80
N GLU A 136 -10.52 7.92 19.55
CA GLU A 136 -11.91 8.17 19.15
C GLU A 136 -12.77 6.88 19.15
N LEU A 137 -12.18 5.72 18.80
CA LEU A 137 -12.86 4.44 18.94
C LEU A 137 -13.13 4.08 20.41
N GLN A 138 -12.19 4.38 21.31
CA GLN A 138 -12.31 4.11 22.76
C GLN A 138 -13.35 4.99 23.47
N LYS A 139 -13.63 6.22 22.99
CA LYS A 139 -14.62 7.11 23.61
C LYS A 139 -16.07 6.66 23.42
N LYS A 140 -16.34 5.80 22.44
CA LYS A 140 -17.69 5.36 22.10
C LYS A 140 -18.13 4.07 22.78
N ASN A 141 -17.24 3.47 23.56
CA ASN A 141 -17.50 2.32 24.42
C ASN A 141 -17.35 2.69 25.90
#